data_db067b3eae0d0ea74dee23f0a8175e33
#
_entry.id   db067b3eae0d0ea74dee23f0a8175e33
#
_cell.length_a   1.000
_cell.length_b   1.000
_cell.length_c   1.000
_cell.angle_alpha   90.00
_cell.angle_beta   90.00
_cell.angle_gamma   90.00
#
_symmetry.space_group_name_H-M   'P 1'
#
loop_
_entity.id
_entity.type
_entity.pdbx_description
1 polymer ?
#
loop_
_entity_poly.entity_id
_entity_poly.type
_entity_poly.pdbx_seq_one_letter_code
_entity_poly.pdbx_strand_id
1 'polypeptide(L)'
;MKLRFLSKLKQFRWSKLLLIWLVFLLIAGVLFAERCGIKYASTNFKIDYLSRTSVLPAQNALFGQPVTNLLLYDSTQDNVSEAKKQFDQILLDMKVSTQAVDISKSSTLLPDFSNYKTVVVLVPDLDVLGQDLITLMNWAQQGGSILFAMTPSKTSYFDVISLKLGVLSSSWNYKLAESIVPAEEFMLGGGQRYEFSDPFESALSVSLREEATVYARTGDEGTPLVWSVSLGSGRIVVDNIGIYDKIMRGIYAASFSLLCDATAYPVINGSVFYLDDFPSPVPGGDGTYIRRDYSMSISDFYSKVWWPDLVQLAQKYGVRFTGVMIENYEDDTVDEPTRQ
;
A
#
# COMPACT_ATOMS: atom_id res chain seq x y z
N MET A 1 54.44 -53.62 12.46
CA MET A 1 53.13 -52.95 12.09
C MET A 1 52.90 -51.70 12.94
N LYS A 2 53.35 -51.54 14.14
CA LYS A 2 53.15 -50.33 15.01
C LYS A 2 53.91 -49.07 14.57
N LEU A 3 55.07 -49.18 13.92
CA LEU A 3 55.91 -48.02 13.54
C LEU A 3 55.37 -47.25 12.31
N ARG A 4 54.59 -47.87 11.40
CA ARG A 4 53.96 -47.20 10.22
C ARG A 4 52.73 -46.41 10.59
N PHE A 5 52.10 -46.66 11.74
CA PHE A 5 50.91 -45.93 12.19
C PHE A 5 51.31 -44.58 12.82
N LEU A 6 52.43 -44.55 13.53
CA LEU A 6 52.93 -43.33 14.16
C LEU A 6 53.54 -42.30 13.18
N SER A 7 54.04 -42.74 12.02
CA SER A 7 54.50 -41.81 10.96
C SER A 7 53.37 -41.11 10.21
N LYS A 8 52.20 -41.74 10.09
CA LYS A 8 51.00 -41.12 9.48
C LYS A 8 50.35 -40.09 10.40
N LEU A 9 50.49 -40.23 11.71
CA LEU A 9 50.00 -39.23 12.69
C LEU A 9 50.81 -37.94 12.70
N LYS A 10 52.09 -37.96 12.28
CA LYS A 10 52.92 -36.74 12.18
C LYS A 10 52.58 -35.83 11.00
N GLN A 11 51.82 -36.31 9.97
CA GLN A 11 51.36 -35.52 8.85
C GLN A 11 49.95 -34.96 9.04
N PHE A 12 49.34 -35.26 10.18
CA PHE A 12 47.97 -34.77 10.46
C PHE A 12 48.06 -33.30 10.88
N ARG A 13 47.48 -32.40 10.06
CA ARG A 13 47.48 -30.99 10.35
C ARG A 13 46.47 -30.71 11.48
N TRP A 14 46.96 -30.75 12.70
CA TRP A 14 46.15 -30.45 13.91
C TRP A 14 45.42 -29.12 13.83
N SER A 15 45.97 -28.15 13.12
CA SER A 15 45.31 -26.85 12.84
C SER A 15 43.98 -26.97 12.11
N LYS A 16 43.83 -27.92 11.17
CA LYS A 16 42.59 -28.17 10.47
C LYS A 16 41.54 -28.84 11.35
N LEU A 17 41.94 -29.76 12.20
CA LEU A 17 41.09 -30.40 13.20
C LEU A 17 40.56 -29.37 14.20
N LEU A 18 41.44 -28.49 14.65
CA LEU A 18 41.07 -27.42 15.58
C LEU A 18 40.09 -26.45 14.97
N LEU A 19 40.26 -26.13 13.69
CA LEU A 19 39.30 -25.28 12.93
C LEU A 19 37.93 -25.96 12.81
N ILE A 20 37.91 -27.25 12.48
CA ILE A 20 36.64 -28.01 12.36
C ILE A 20 35.92 -28.07 13.71
N TRP A 21 36.67 -28.30 14.81
CA TRP A 21 36.12 -28.28 16.15
C TRP A 21 35.57 -26.92 16.55
N LEU A 22 36.23 -25.84 16.17
CA LEU A 22 35.80 -24.47 16.45
C LEU A 22 34.53 -24.14 15.72
N VAL A 23 34.41 -24.52 14.43
CA VAL A 23 33.17 -24.37 13.64
C VAL A 23 32.04 -25.20 14.25
N PHE A 24 32.33 -26.44 14.68
CA PHE A 24 31.31 -27.29 15.30
C PHE A 24 30.78 -26.71 16.62
N LEU A 25 31.70 -26.17 17.46
CA LEU A 25 31.33 -25.49 18.71
C LEU A 25 30.51 -24.23 18.44
N LEU A 26 30.82 -23.50 17.38
CA LEU A 26 30.07 -22.30 17.00
C LEU A 26 28.63 -22.64 16.54
N ILE A 27 28.50 -23.69 15.73
CA ILE A 27 27.19 -24.21 15.30
C ILE A 27 26.41 -24.76 16.52
N ALA A 28 27.05 -25.53 17.37
CA ALA A 28 26.42 -26.04 18.58
C ALA A 28 25.99 -24.91 19.53
N GLY A 29 26.80 -23.85 19.64
CA GLY A 29 26.46 -22.65 20.40
C GLY A 29 25.25 -21.90 19.86
N VAL A 30 25.14 -21.77 18.54
CA VAL A 30 23.96 -21.13 17.86
C VAL A 30 22.72 -22.00 18.11
N LEU A 31 22.78 -23.31 17.90
CA LEU A 31 21.65 -24.21 18.12
C LEU A 31 21.23 -24.26 19.60
N PHE A 32 22.19 -24.16 20.52
CA PHE A 32 21.89 -24.07 21.94
C PHE A 32 21.22 -22.74 22.30
N ALA A 33 21.68 -21.63 21.73
CA ALA A 33 21.12 -20.33 21.93
C ALA A 33 19.66 -20.28 21.40
N GLU A 34 19.39 -20.87 20.23
CA GLU A 34 18.03 -21.02 19.69
C GLU A 34 17.13 -21.84 20.61
N ARG A 35 17.66 -22.96 21.13
CA ARG A 35 16.91 -23.85 22.04
C ARG A 35 16.65 -23.20 23.42
N CYS A 36 17.55 -22.35 23.88
CA CYS A 36 17.35 -21.56 25.11
C CYS A 36 16.48 -20.33 24.94
N GLY A 37 15.90 -20.12 23.76
CA GLY A 37 14.99 -19.00 23.49
C GLY A 37 15.66 -17.63 23.57
N ILE A 38 16.97 -17.56 23.37
CA ILE A 38 17.67 -16.29 23.16
C ILE A 38 17.20 -15.75 21.81
N LYS A 39 16.07 -15.07 21.85
CA LYS A 39 15.59 -14.30 20.69
C LYS A 39 16.63 -13.24 20.43
N TYR A 40 17.17 -13.21 19.23
CA TYR A 40 17.85 -12.03 18.72
C TYR A 40 16.98 -10.83 19.07
N ALA A 41 17.53 -9.90 19.83
CA ALA A 41 16.86 -8.65 20.10
C ALA A 41 16.63 -7.97 18.75
N SER A 42 15.49 -8.26 18.12
CA SER A 42 14.98 -7.36 17.13
C SER A 42 14.84 -6.04 17.87
N THR A 43 15.54 -5.03 17.40
CA THR A 43 15.42 -3.66 17.82
C THR A 43 13.98 -3.40 18.23
N ASN A 44 13.78 -2.96 19.47
CA ASN A 44 12.48 -2.61 20.03
C ASN A 44 11.86 -1.50 19.18
N PHE A 45 11.24 -1.86 18.08
CA PHE A 45 10.17 -1.06 17.54
C PHE A 45 9.04 -1.18 18.56
N LYS A 46 8.90 -0.20 19.43
CA LYS A 46 7.64 0.07 20.07
C LYS A 46 6.66 0.39 18.95
N ILE A 47 5.95 -0.63 18.51
CA ILE A 47 4.72 -0.43 17.77
C ILE A 47 3.74 0.03 18.85
N ASP A 48 3.54 1.33 18.96
CA ASP A 48 2.39 1.87 19.65
C ASP A 48 1.17 1.37 18.88
N TYR A 49 0.53 0.36 19.41
CA TYR A 49 -0.76 -0.10 18.91
C TYR A 49 -1.75 1.05 19.09
N LEU A 50 -2.04 1.71 17.99
CA LEU A 50 -3.09 2.72 17.93
C LEU A 50 -4.37 2.08 18.48
N SER A 51 -4.76 2.51 19.66
CA SER A 51 -6.08 2.19 20.20
C SER A 51 -7.11 2.61 19.14
N ARG A 52 -7.96 1.67 18.72
CA ARG A 52 -9.10 1.96 17.86
C ARG A 52 -10.10 2.83 18.63
N THR A 53 -9.80 4.08 18.76
CA THR A 53 -10.77 5.06 19.22
C THR A 53 -10.74 6.22 18.28
N SER A 54 -11.89 6.43 17.71
CA SER A 54 -12.38 7.68 17.16
C SER A 54 -12.10 7.98 15.70
N VAL A 55 -13.19 8.20 15.03
CA VAL A 55 -13.42 9.22 14.03
C VAL A 55 -12.24 10.19 14.00
N LEU A 56 -11.41 10.08 12.97
CA LEU A 56 -10.34 11.03 12.73
C LEU A 56 -10.96 12.42 12.59
N PRO A 57 -10.55 13.40 13.39
CA PRO A 57 -10.95 14.76 13.13
C PRO A 57 -10.45 15.13 11.74
N ALA A 58 -11.36 15.63 10.92
CA ALA A 58 -11.00 16.29 9.68
C ALA A 58 -9.95 17.35 9.99
N GLN A 59 -8.85 17.33 9.25
CA GLN A 59 -7.92 18.43 9.12
C GLN A 59 -6.88 18.63 10.25
N ASN A 60 -6.02 17.67 10.57
CA ASN A 60 -4.72 18.07 11.14
C ASN A 60 -3.76 16.88 11.12
N ALA A 61 -2.55 17.15 10.73
CA ALA A 61 -1.35 16.33 10.84
C ALA A 61 -1.62 14.85 11.18
N LEU A 62 -1.99 14.04 10.20
CA LEU A 62 -2.11 12.60 10.36
C LEU A 62 -0.79 12.06 10.92
N PHE A 63 -0.85 11.36 12.05
CA PHE A 63 0.31 10.73 12.69
C PHE A 63 1.44 11.70 13.15
N GLY A 64 1.13 12.94 13.47
CA GLY A 64 2.12 13.94 13.87
C GLY A 64 3.05 14.39 12.75
N GLN A 65 2.75 14.05 11.49
CA GLN A 65 3.50 14.51 10.33
C GLN A 65 3.00 15.89 9.86
N PRO A 66 3.90 16.76 9.40
CA PRO A 66 3.49 18.04 8.85
C PRO A 66 2.59 17.82 7.61
N VAL A 67 1.67 18.75 7.38
CA VAL A 67 0.85 18.76 6.16
C VAL A 67 1.75 19.06 4.98
N THR A 68 1.83 18.12 4.02
CA THR A 68 2.70 18.24 2.85
C THR A 68 1.94 18.24 1.53
N ASN A 69 0.67 17.92 1.56
CA ASN A 69 -0.20 17.88 0.40
C ASN A 69 -1.39 18.85 0.54
N LEU A 70 -1.70 19.53 -0.54
CA LEU A 70 -2.90 20.37 -0.66
C LEU A 70 -3.86 19.70 -1.66
N LEU A 71 -5.13 19.59 -1.30
CA LEU A 71 -6.19 19.11 -2.17
C LEU A 71 -7.13 20.27 -2.44
N LEU A 72 -7.13 20.77 -3.67
CA LEU A 72 -8.03 21.81 -4.16
C LEU A 72 -9.24 21.17 -4.84
N TYR A 73 -10.44 21.56 -4.50
CA TYR A 73 -11.64 21.04 -5.12
C TYR A 73 -12.73 22.13 -5.20
N ASP A 74 -13.61 22.00 -6.17
CA ASP A 74 -14.81 22.84 -6.31
C ASP A 74 -16.05 21.97 -6.10
N SER A 75 -16.66 22.08 -4.92
CA SER A 75 -17.82 21.25 -4.55
C SER A 75 -19.08 21.51 -5.39
N THR A 76 -19.09 22.52 -6.24
CA THR A 76 -20.22 22.85 -7.12
C THR A 76 -20.14 22.19 -8.49
N GLN A 77 -18.96 21.66 -8.86
CA GLN A 77 -18.78 21.00 -10.15
C GLN A 77 -19.19 19.53 -10.11
N ASP A 78 -19.60 19.00 -11.25
CA ASP A 78 -20.06 17.62 -11.37
C ASP A 78 -18.96 16.61 -11.04
N ASN A 79 -19.33 15.51 -10.38
CA ASN A 79 -18.48 14.39 -9.97
C ASN A 79 -17.34 14.75 -8.98
N VAL A 80 -17.17 16.01 -8.59
CA VAL A 80 -16.10 16.42 -7.68
C VAL A 80 -16.29 15.83 -6.27
N SER A 81 -17.53 15.69 -5.81
CA SER A 81 -17.81 15.11 -4.49
C SER A 81 -17.40 13.62 -4.44
N GLU A 82 -17.65 12.87 -5.51
CA GLU A 82 -17.26 11.47 -5.66
C GLU A 82 -15.74 11.33 -5.77
N ALA A 83 -15.11 12.14 -6.64
CA ALA A 83 -13.66 12.18 -6.79
C ALA A 83 -12.99 12.50 -5.45
N LYS A 84 -13.46 13.53 -4.75
CA LYS A 84 -12.94 13.92 -3.44
C LYS A 84 -13.02 12.77 -2.42
N LYS A 85 -14.15 12.08 -2.37
CA LYS A 85 -14.34 10.92 -1.49
C LYS A 85 -13.29 9.82 -1.75
N GLN A 86 -12.96 9.57 -3.02
CA GLN A 86 -11.94 8.59 -3.36
C GLN A 86 -10.54 9.09 -2.98
N PHE A 87 -10.20 10.33 -3.31
CA PHE A 87 -8.90 10.90 -2.98
C PHE A 87 -8.69 11.07 -1.47
N ASP A 88 -9.70 11.47 -0.70
CA ASP A 88 -9.62 11.48 0.76
C ASP A 88 -9.22 10.10 1.32
N GLN A 89 -9.82 9.03 0.78
CA GLN A 89 -9.50 7.67 1.22
C GLN A 89 -8.10 7.23 0.74
N ILE A 90 -7.73 7.52 -0.50
CA ILE A 90 -6.40 7.22 -1.04
C ILE A 90 -5.31 7.88 -0.19
N LEU A 91 -5.43 9.19 0.04
CA LEU A 91 -4.45 9.95 0.80
C LEU A 91 -4.38 9.49 2.27
N LEU A 92 -5.53 9.10 2.85
CA LEU A 92 -5.59 8.49 4.17
C LEU A 92 -4.85 7.14 4.20
N ASP A 93 -5.10 6.27 3.24
CA ASP A 93 -4.49 4.94 3.15
C ASP A 93 -2.98 5.04 2.89
N MET A 94 -2.56 5.98 2.06
CA MET A 94 -1.16 6.28 1.78
C MET A 94 -0.46 7.05 2.91
N LYS A 95 -1.18 7.44 3.98
CA LYS A 95 -0.66 8.21 5.12
C LYS A 95 -0.11 9.59 4.72
N VAL A 96 -0.71 10.20 3.71
CA VAL A 96 -0.37 11.55 3.27
C VAL A 96 -1.17 12.58 4.06
N SER A 97 -0.46 13.41 4.82
CA SER A 97 -1.08 14.50 5.58
C SER A 97 -1.51 15.61 4.62
N THR A 98 -2.83 15.84 4.51
CA THR A 98 -3.44 16.67 3.48
C THR A 98 -4.31 17.77 4.08
N GLN A 99 -4.20 18.99 3.53
CA GLN A 99 -5.16 20.05 3.72
C GLN A 99 -6.10 20.11 2.52
N ALA A 100 -7.41 20.02 2.74
CA ALA A 100 -8.41 20.17 1.69
C ALA A 100 -9.01 21.58 1.71
N VAL A 101 -9.11 22.18 0.53
CA VAL A 101 -9.64 23.55 0.34
C VAL A 101 -10.71 23.54 -0.73
N ASP A 102 -11.93 23.94 -0.37
CA ASP A 102 -13.05 24.13 -1.27
C ASP A 102 -13.01 25.55 -1.85
N ILE A 103 -12.72 25.64 -3.15
CA ILE A 103 -12.58 26.91 -3.84
C ILE A 103 -13.94 27.52 -4.29
N SER A 104 -15.03 26.75 -4.20
CA SER A 104 -16.38 27.25 -4.51
C SER A 104 -16.83 28.35 -3.54
N LYS A 105 -16.21 28.40 -2.35
CA LYS A 105 -16.54 29.38 -1.33
C LYS A 105 -15.82 30.69 -1.61
N SER A 106 -16.55 31.69 -2.03
CA SER A 106 -16.08 33.01 -2.50
C SER A 106 -15.20 33.81 -1.50
N SER A 107 -15.14 33.38 -0.25
CA SER A 107 -14.27 33.97 0.80
C SER A 107 -12.97 33.16 1.02
N THR A 108 -12.75 32.07 0.31
CA THR A 108 -11.61 31.21 0.52
C THR A 108 -10.39 31.79 -0.20
N LEU A 109 -9.43 32.28 0.59
CA LEU A 109 -8.09 32.57 0.07
C LEU A 109 -7.31 31.25 -0.04
N LEU A 110 -6.66 31.03 -1.17
CA LEU A 110 -5.78 29.89 -1.32
C LEU A 110 -4.57 30.05 -0.41
N PRO A 111 -4.12 28.97 0.23
CA PRO A 111 -2.90 29.01 1.02
C PRO A 111 -1.67 29.19 0.12
N ASP A 112 -0.57 29.68 0.70
CA ASP A 112 0.70 29.74 -0.01
C ASP A 112 1.18 28.34 -0.38
N PHE A 113 1.32 28.09 -1.68
CA PHE A 113 1.74 26.79 -2.22
C PHE A 113 3.13 26.37 -1.78
N SER A 114 4.00 27.31 -1.39
CA SER A 114 5.36 27.02 -0.90
C SER A 114 5.38 26.17 0.38
N ASN A 115 4.26 26.09 1.11
CA ASN A 115 4.12 25.26 2.28
C ASN A 115 3.90 23.76 1.97
N TYR A 116 3.67 23.42 0.71
CA TYR A 116 3.35 22.06 0.29
C TYR A 116 4.41 21.51 -0.66
N LYS A 117 4.47 20.17 -0.76
CA LYS A 117 5.28 19.44 -1.74
C LYS A 117 4.47 19.05 -2.96
N THR A 118 3.20 18.73 -2.73
CA THR A 118 2.27 18.23 -3.75
C THR A 118 0.92 18.96 -3.65
N VAL A 119 0.31 19.15 -4.81
CA VAL A 119 -1.06 19.68 -4.93
C VAL A 119 -1.89 18.74 -5.80
N VAL A 120 -3.02 18.29 -5.29
CA VAL A 120 -4.03 17.55 -6.05
C VAL A 120 -5.16 18.51 -6.41
N VAL A 121 -5.52 18.55 -7.69
CA VAL A 121 -6.55 19.45 -8.23
C VAL A 121 -7.73 18.62 -8.69
N LEU A 122 -8.85 18.72 -7.98
CA LEU A 122 -10.15 18.15 -8.32
C LEU A 122 -11.07 19.28 -8.82
N VAL A 123 -10.65 19.90 -9.91
CA VAL A 123 -11.34 21.05 -10.54
C VAL A 123 -11.30 20.86 -12.04
N PRO A 124 -12.34 20.26 -12.65
CA PRO A 124 -12.40 20.08 -14.10
C PRO A 124 -12.38 21.40 -14.87
N ASP A 125 -13.20 22.36 -14.47
CA ASP A 125 -13.21 23.70 -15.05
C ASP A 125 -12.13 24.58 -14.41
N LEU A 126 -10.98 24.67 -15.08
CA LEU A 126 -9.84 25.43 -14.60
C LEU A 126 -10.03 26.95 -14.60
N ASP A 127 -11.06 27.46 -15.31
CA ASP A 127 -11.32 28.90 -15.37
C ASP A 127 -11.72 29.46 -13.98
N VAL A 128 -12.29 28.63 -13.11
CA VAL A 128 -12.66 29.04 -11.73
C VAL A 128 -11.43 29.37 -10.85
N LEU A 129 -10.26 28.83 -11.18
CA LEU A 129 -9.00 29.14 -10.49
C LEU A 129 -8.42 30.50 -10.95
N GLY A 130 -8.72 30.93 -12.17
CA GLY A 130 -8.24 32.21 -12.69
C GLY A 130 -6.74 32.40 -12.54
N GLN A 131 -6.34 33.52 -11.95
CA GLN A 131 -4.93 33.87 -11.74
C GLN A 131 -4.20 32.91 -10.77
N ASP A 132 -4.92 32.27 -9.87
CA ASP A 132 -4.32 31.32 -8.92
C ASP A 132 -3.80 30.07 -9.64
N LEU A 133 -4.39 29.67 -10.77
CA LEU A 133 -3.87 28.62 -11.63
C LEU A 133 -2.47 28.97 -12.17
N ILE A 134 -2.26 30.22 -12.59
CA ILE A 134 -0.94 30.70 -13.08
C ILE A 134 0.09 30.68 -11.94
N THR A 135 -0.34 31.09 -10.74
CA THR A 135 0.51 31.05 -9.53
C THR A 135 0.89 29.61 -9.20
N LEU A 136 -0.06 28.68 -9.26
CA LEU A 136 0.15 27.25 -9.04
C LEU A 136 1.15 26.65 -10.06
N MET A 137 0.99 27.00 -11.35
CA MET A 137 1.91 26.55 -12.41
C MET A 137 3.32 27.11 -12.24
N ASN A 138 3.46 28.36 -11.78
CA ASN A 138 4.75 28.95 -11.49
C ASN A 138 5.43 28.30 -10.28
N TRP A 139 4.65 27.97 -9.24
CA TRP A 139 5.14 27.19 -8.12
C TRP A 139 5.63 25.79 -8.55
N ALA A 140 4.87 25.11 -9.42
CA ALA A 140 5.30 23.82 -9.98
C ALA A 140 6.63 23.96 -10.75
N GLN A 141 6.79 25.03 -11.54
CA GLN A 141 8.05 25.28 -12.28
C GLN A 141 9.27 25.44 -11.36
N GLN A 142 9.05 25.84 -10.09
CA GLN A 142 10.09 26.00 -9.08
C GLN A 142 10.36 24.72 -8.26
N GLY A 143 9.67 23.61 -8.54
CA GLY A 143 9.93 22.30 -7.91
C GLY A 143 8.72 21.66 -7.25
N GLY A 144 7.56 22.31 -7.24
CA GLY A 144 6.33 21.70 -6.79
C GLY A 144 5.79 20.63 -7.74
N SER A 145 4.98 19.72 -7.26
CA SER A 145 4.37 18.67 -8.08
C SER A 145 2.85 18.75 -8.03
N ILE A 146 2.19 18.69 -9.20
CA ILE A 146 0.73 18.84 -9.33
C ILE A 146 0.15 17.57 -9.98
N LEU A 147 -0.95 17.07 -9.39
CA LEU A 147 -1.84 16.11 -10.02
C LEU A 147 -3.16 16.79 -10.39
N PHE A 148 -3.42 16.97 -11.68
CA PHE A 148 -4.77 17.23 -12.17
C PHE A 148 -5.52 15.90 -12.21
N ALA A 149 -6.30 15.64 -11.19
CA ALA A 149 -6.85 14.32 -10.89
C ALA A 149 -8.25 14.10 -11.48
N MET A 150 -8.69 15.00 -12.32
CA MET A 150 -9.93 14.88 -13.10
C MET A 150 -9.64 15.33 -14.53
N THR A 151 -10.39 14.77 -15.49
CA THR A 151 -10.32 15.21 -16.88
C THR A 151 -10.51 16.72 -16.97
N PRO A 152 -9.52 17.50 -17.42
CA PRO A 152 -9.68 18.93 -17.55
C PRO A 152 -10.72 19.27 -18.63
N SER A 153 -11.61 20.17 -18.32
CA SER A 153 -12.51 20.76 -19.31
C SER A 153 -11.73 21.68 -20.24
N LYS A 154 -12.13 21.70 -21.51
CA LYS A 154 -11.50 22.59 -22.47
C LYS A 154 -12.03 24.00 -22.30
N THR A 155 -11.32 24.80 -21.54
CA THR A 155 -11.66 26.18 -21.16
C THR A 155 -10.53 27.13 -21.56
N SER A 156 -10.72 28.43 -21.34
CA SER A 156 -9.74 29.45 -21.70
C SER A 156 -8.41 29.25 -20.95
N TYR A 157 -8.46 28.96 -19.66
CA TYR A 157 -7.25 28.72 -18.86
C TYR A 157 -6.60 27.37 -19.19
N PHE A 158 -7.38 26.34 -19.55
CA PHE A 158 -6.82 25.11 -20.08
C PHE A 158 -5.96 25.39 -21.32
N ASP A 159 -6.47 26.17 -22.27
CA ASP A 159 -5.71 26.50 -23.48
C ASP A 159 -4.42 27.27 -23.16
N VAL A 160 -4.44 28.17 -22.17
CA VAL A 160 -3.25 28.93 -21.72
C VAL A 160 -2.17 28.02 -21.14
N ILE A 161 -2.55 26.98 -20.40
CA ILE A 161 -1.57 26.10 -19.74
C ILE A 161 -1.34 24.78 -20.49
N SER A 162 -2.03 24.50 -21.58
CA SER A 162 -2.02 23.22 -22.28
C SER A 162 -0.61 22.69 -22.57
N LEU A 163 0.27 23.56 -23.09
CA LEU A 163 1.68 23.20 -23.34
C LEU A 163 2.45 22.83 -22.06
N LYS A 164 2.11 23.46 -20.92
CA LYS A 164 2.70 23.12 -19.63
C LYS A 164 2.17 21.80 -19.08
N LEU A 165 0.94 21.40 -19.48
CA LEU A 165 0.38 20.08 -19.21
C LEU A 165 0.91 18.98 -20.14
N GLY A 166 1.82 19.31 -21.06
CA GLY A 166 2.32 18.37 -22.06
C GLY A 166 1.37 18.16 -23.24
N VAL A 167 0.31 18.95 -23.37
CA VAL A 167 -0.67 18.85 -24.45
C VAL A 167 -0.24 19.74 -25.61
N LEU A 168 0.09 19.12 -26.75
CA LEU A 168 0.43 19.82 -27.99
C LEU A 168 -0.82 20.35 -28.68
N SER A 169 -1.86 19.53 -28.74
CA SER A 169 -3.16 19.91 -29.30
C SER A 169 -4.28 19.11 -28.63
N SER A 170 -5.45 19.71 -28.55
CA SER A 170 -6.65 19.06 -28.05
C SER A 170 -7.82 19.34 -28.99
N SER A 171 -8.67 18.36 -29.21
CA SER A 171 -9.95 18.56 -29.89
C SER A 171 -11.07 18.77 -28.86
N TRP A 172 -12.17 19.38 -29.31
CA TRP A 172 -13.37 19.51 -28.47
C TRP A 172 -14.13 18.18 -28.28
N ASN A 173 -13.66 17.11 -28.93
CA ASN A 173 -14.31 15.81 -28.87
C ASN A 173 -13.77 15.04 -27.69
N TYR A 174 -14.66 14.62 -26.81
CA TYR A 174 -14.37 13.60 -25.84
C TYR A 174 -14.48 12.22 -26.48
N LYS A 175 -13.68 11.29 -26.00
CA LYS A 175 -13.60 9.92 -26.48
C LYS A 175 -14.25 8.98 -25.48
N LEU A 176 -14.90 7.97 -26.01
CA LEU A 176 -15.34 6.82 -25.23
C LEU A 176 -14.14 6.00 -24.81
N ALA A 177 -14.04 5.73 -23.53
CA ALA A 177 -13.05 4.80 -22.97
C ALA A 177 -13.78 3.54 -22.49
N GLU A 178 -13.62 2.45 -23.22
CA GLU A 178 -14.19 1.14 -22.87
C GLU A 178 -13.20 0.31 -22.04
N SER A 179 -11.93 0.64 -22.12
CA SER A 179 -10.87 -0.10 -21.46
C SER A 179 -9.67 0.79 -21.17
N ILE A 180 -8.78 0.29 -20.28
CA ILE A 180 -7.50 0.90 -19.95
C ILE A 180 -6.38 -0.10 -20.11
N VAL A 181 -5.25 0.36 -20.65
CA VAL A 181 -3.98 -0.36 -20.72
C VAL A 181 -2.95 0.46 -19.97
N PRO A 182 -2.67 0.15 -18.68
CA PRO A 182 -1.58 0.77 -17.94
C PRO A 182 -0.22 0.29 -18.50
N ALA A 183 0.79 1.13 -18.48
CA ALA A 183 2.17 0.73 -18.77
C ALA A 183 2.69 -0.28 -17.74
N GLU A 184 3.64 -1.12 -18.10
CA GLU A 184 4.17 -2.17 -17.22
C GLU A 184 4.73 -1.61 -15.91
N GLU A 185 5.42 -0.48 -15.99
CA GLU A 185 6.06 0.19 -14.86
C GLU A 185 5.10 1.07 -14.03
N PHE A 186 3.87 1.28 -14.48
CA PHE A 186 2.94 2.20 -13.80
C PHE A 186 2.35 1.59 -12.52
N MET A 187 1.96 0.34 -12.58
CA MET A 187 1.36 -0.37 -11.45
C MET A 187 1.47 -1.89 -11.61
N LEU A 188 1.26 -2.63 -10.54
CA LEU A 188 1.17 -4.08 -10.61
C LEU A 188 0.03 -4.49 -11.54
N GLY A 189 0.32 -5.40 -12.48
CA GLY A 189 -0.61 -5.81 -13.53
C GLY A 189 -0.60 -4.89 -14.76
N GLY A 190 0.32 -3.93 -14.84
CA GLY A 190 0.54 -3.15 -16.06
C GLY A 190 0.87 -4.01 -17.27
N GLY A 191 0.74 -3.42 -18.46
CA GLY A 191 0.90 -4.12 -19.73
C GLY A 191 -0.31 -4.95 -20.17
N GLN A 192 -1.34 -5.09 -19.33
CA GLN A 192 -2.56 -5.81 -19.65
C GLN A 192 -3.73 -4.85 -19.92
N ARG A 193 -4.69 -5.31 -20.73
CA ARG A 193 -5.92 -4.57 -21.01
C ARG A 193 -6.98 -4.94 -19.97
N TYR A 194 -7.61 -3.92 -19.39
CA TYR A 194 -8.71 -4.05 -18.44
C TYR A 194 -9.94 -3.36 -19.00
N GLU A 195 -11.03 -4.10 -19.15
CA GLU A 195 -12.30 -3.55 -19.62
C GLU A 195 -13.03 -2.85 -18.45
N PHE A 196 -13.65 -1.71 -18.76
CA PHE A 196 -14.52 -1.04 -17.81
C PHE A 196 -15.89 -1.69 -17.81
N SER A 197 -16.42 -1.99 -16.64
CA SER A 197 -17.81 -2.47 -16.50
C SER A 197 -18.84 -1.35 -16.86
N ASP A 198 -18.44 -0.11 -16.68
CA ASP A 198 -19.21 1.09 -17.01
C ASP A 198 -18.29 2.07 -17.78
N PRO A 199 -18.26 1.99 -19.12
CA PRO A 199 -17.44 2.87 -19.95
C PRO A 199 -17.81 4.35 -19.78
N PHE A 200 -16.84 5.24 -19.97
CA PHE A 200 -17.05 6.68 -19.84
C PHE A 200 -16.72 7.44 -21.14
N GLU A 201 -17.48 8.47 -21.44
CA GLU A 201 -17.35 9.28 -22.66
C GLU A 201 -16.67 10.64 -22.41
N SER A 202 -15.86 10.74 -21.37
CA SER A 202 -15.27 12.01 -20.95
C SER A 202 -13.76 12.08 -21.11
N ALA A 203 -13.12 11.11 -21.77
CA ALA A 203 -11.68 11.19 -22.07
C ALA A 203 -11.41 12.27 -23.11
N LEU A 204 -10.67 13.32 -22.72
CA LEU A 204 -10.31 14.40 -23.63
C LEU A 204 -9.38 13.89 -24.73
N SER A 205 -9.73 14.14 -26.00
CA SER A 205 -8.88 13.80 -27.14
C SER A 205 -7.72 14.78 -27.24
N VAL A 206 -6.51 14.29 -26.91
CA VAL A 206 -5.28 15.08 -26.88
C VAL A 206 -4.17 14.43 -27.70
N SER A 207 -3.32 15.26 -28.30
CA SER A 207 -1.99 14.89 -28.76
C SER A 207 -0.99 15.43 -27.76
N LEU A 208 -0.10 14.59 -27.28
CA LEU A 208 0.90 14.97 -26.28
C LEU A 208 2.23 15.36 -26.95
N ARG A 209 2.99 16.17 -26.27
CA ARG A 209 4.36 16.50 -26.64
C ARG A 209 5.25 15.27 -26.47
N GLU A 210 6.37 15.22 -27.19
CA GLU A 210 7.31 14.09 -27.15
C GLU A 210 7.91 13.86 -25.75
N GLU A 211 8.05 14.94 -24.96
CA GLU A 211 8.60 14.90 -23.61
C GLU A 211 7.59 14.36 -22.55
N ALA A 212 6.34 14.20 -22.93
CA ALA A 212 5.33 13.64 -22.02
C ALA A 212 5.45 12.13 -21.94
N THR A 213 5.50 11.59 -20.72
CA THR A 213 5.49 10.16 -20.48
C THR A 213 4.05 9.69 -20.24
N VAL A 214 3.59 8.72 -21.01
CA VAL A 214 2.23 8.17 -20.88
C VAL A 214 2.26 6.87 -20.10
N TYR A 215 1.48 6.82 -19.02
CA TYR A 215 1.37 5.69 -18.11
C TYR A 215 0.12 4.84 -18.31
N ALA A 216 -0.92 5.38 -18.94
CA ALA A 216 -2.09 4.62 -19.31
C ALA A 216 -2.76 5.18 -20.57
N ARG A 217 -3.36 4.30 -21.38
CA ARG A 217 -4.08 4.63 -22.59
C ARG A 217 -5.40 3.85 -22.66
N THR A 218 -6.34 4.31 -23.50
CA THR A 218 -7.46 3.45 -23.89
C THR A 218 -6.95 2.27 -24.74
N GLY A 219 -7.62 1.12 -24.65
CA GLY A 219 -7.20 -0.08 -25.36
C GLY A 219 -7.42 -0.02 -26.87
N ASP A 220 -8.38 0.74 -27.35
CA ASP A 220 -8.78 0.76 -28.76
C ASP A 220 -8.08 1.87 -29.55
N GLU A 221 -8.32 3.12 -29.19
CA GLU A 221 -7.78 4.27 -29.91
C GLU A 221 -6.43 4.76 -29.38
N GLY A 222 -5.96 4.21 -28.26
CA GLY A 222 -4.70 4.62 -27.62
C GLY A 222 -4.73 6.04 -27.07
N THR A 223 -5.93 6.59 -26.77
CA THR A 223 -6.07 7.91 -26.15
C THR A 223 -5.36 7.94 -24.80
N PRO A 224 -4.48 8.91 -24.53
CA PRO A 224 -3.82 9.03 -23.24
C PRO A 224 -4.81 9.23 -22.11
N LEU A 225 -4.72 8.40 -21.07
CA LEU A 225 -5.54 8.47 -19.86
C LEU A 225 -4.77 8.97 -18.66
N VAL A 226 -3.49 8.60 -18.55
CA VAL A 226 -2.59 9.10 -17.51
C VAL A 226 -1.27 9.46 -18.14
N TRP A 227 -0.79 10.67 -17.89
CA TRP A 227 0.54 11.07 -18.34
C TRP A 227 1.20 12.05 -17.37
N SER A 228 2.51 12.17 -17.47
CA SER A 228 3.27 13.20 -16.77
C SER A 228 4.15 14.00 -17.71
N VAL A 229 4.48 15.20 -17.27
CA VAL A 229 5.47 16.08 -17.91
C VAL A 229 6.27 16.81 -16.84
N SER A 230 7.56 17.01 -17.09
CA SER A 230 8.39 17.87 -16.27
C SER A 230 8.12 19.33 -16.58
N LEU A 231 8.00 20.16 -15.54
CA LEU A 231 7.86 21.62 -15.68
C LEU A 231 8.92 22.30 -14.80
N GLY A 232 10.01 22.77 -15.42
CA GLY A 232 11.16 23.25 -14.66
C GLY A 232 11.75 22.18 -13.76
N SER A 233 11.81 22.42 -12.45
CA SER A 233 12.26 21.45 -11.45
C SER A 233 11.12 20.60 -10.89
N GLY A 234 9.87 20.88 -11.24
CA GLY A 234 8.70 20.17 -10.76
C GLY A 234 8.10 19.23 -11.80
N ARG A 235 6.98 18.62 -11.44
CA ARG A 235 6.29 17.62 -12.24
C ARG A 235 4.80 17.86 -12.27
N ILE A 236 4.20 17.61 -13.42
CA ILE A 236 2.75 17.62 -13.58
C ILE A 236 2.31 16.25 -14.01
N VAL A 237 1.27 15.73 -13.36
CA VAL A 237 0.57 14.50 -13.73
C VAL A 237 -0.87 14.88 -14.06
N VAL A 238 -1.42 14.26 -15.09
CA VAL A 238 -2.81 14.50 -15.53
C VAL A 238 -3.53 13.16 -15.64
N ASP A 239 -4.67 13.07 -14.97
CA ASP A 239 -5.62 11.98 -15.10
C ASP A 239 -6.78 12.44 -16.02
N ASN A 240 -6.87 11.81 -17.17
CA ASN A 240 -7.91 12.04 -18.18
C ASN A 240 -8.95 10.91 -18.09
N ILE A 241 -9.48 10.71 -16.88
CA ILE A 241 -10.36 9.60 -16.51
C ILE A 241 -11.64 10.15 -15.88
N GLY A 242 -12.79 9.66 -16.33
CA GLY A 242 -14.10 10.15 -15.90
C GLY A 242 -14.85 9.25 -14.92
N ILE A 243 -14.19 8.21 -14.37
CA ILE A 243 -14.78 7.29 -13.38
C ILE A 243 -14.20 7.56 -12.01
N TYR A 244 -15.04 7.89 -11.02
CA TYR A 244 -14.61 8.25 -9.66
C TYR A 244 -15.22 7.31 -8.63
N ASP A 245 -15.06 6.01 -8.82
CA ASP A 245 -15.52 4.98 -7.90
C ASP A 245 -14.36 4.27 -7.18
N LYS A 246 -14.70 3.35 -6.29
CA LYS A 246 -13.73 2.61 -5.48
C LYS A 246 -12.77 1.76 -6.33
N ILE A 247 -13.22 1.25 -7.48
CA ILE A 247 -12.41 0.34 -8.32
C ILE A 247 -11.21 1.08 -8.93
N MET A 248 -11.33 2.40 -9.12
CA MET A 248 -10.28 3.23 -9.72
C MET A 248 -9.23 3.70 -8.73
N ARG A 249 -9.38 3.47 -7.43
CA ARG A 249 -8.43 3.94 -6.40
C ARG A 249 -6.99 3.52 -6.66
N GLY A 250 -6.77 2.30 -7.17
CA GLY A 250 -5.43 1.82 -7.50
C GLY A 250 -4.74 2.69 -8.54
N ILE A 251 -5.45 3.09 -9.58
CA ILE A 251 -4.95 3.95 -10.66
C ILE A 251 -4.66 5.36 -10.14
N TYR A 252 -5.59 5.97 -9.40
CA TYR A 252 -5.39 7.30 -8.81
C TYR A 252 -4.27 7.33 -7.76
N ALA A 253 -4.11 6.26 -6.98
CA ALA A 253 -2.98 6.13 -6.06
C ALA A 253 -1.65 6.02 -6.81
N ALA A 254 -1.61 5.28 -7.93
CA ALA A 254 -0.44 5.20 -8.80
C ALA A 254 -0.14 6.57 -9.43
N SER A 255 -1.15 7.30 -9.94
CA SER A 255 -0.97 8.66 -10.47
C SER A 255 -0.42 9.61 -9.39
N PHE A 256 -0.95 9.57 -8.17
CA PHE A 256 -0.43 10.38 -7.07
C PHE A 256 1.02 10.03 -6.75
N SER A 257 1.40 8.75 -6.79
CA SER A 257 2.78 8.32 -6.51
C SER A 257 3.79 8.85 -7.51
N LEU A 258 3.37 9.19 -8.74
CA LEU A 258 4.23 9.83 -9.75
C LEU A 258 4.67 11.26 -9.38
N LEU A 259 4.02 11.91 -8.40
CA LEU A 259 4.41 13.23 -7.93
C LEU A 259 5.72 13.23 -7.13
N CYS A 260 6.17 12.06 -6.69
CA CYS A 260 7.36 11.88 -5.87
C CYS A 260 8.38 10.99 -6.61
N ASP A 261 9.68 11.19 -6.35
CA ASP A 261 10.72 10.34 -6.92
C ASP A 261 10.69 8.92 -6.35
N ALA A 262 10.29 8.78 -5.09
CA ALA A 262 10.06 7.51 -4.44
C ALA A 262 8.86 7.62 -3.49
N THR A 263 7.98 6.63 -3.54
CA THR A 263 6.80 6.56 -2.67
C THR A 263 6.74 5.20 -2.01
N ALA A 264 6.54 5.19 -0.69
CA ALA A 264 6.31 3.98 0.08
C ALA A 264 5.20 4.24 1.10
N TYR A 265 4.25 3.33 1.17
CA TYR A 265 3.14 3.42 2.13
C TYR A 265 2.73 2.02 2.59
N PRO A 266 2.21 1.87 3.82
CA PRO A 266 1.77 0.57 4.30
C PRO A 266 0.46 0.18 3.62
N VAL A 267 0.42 -0.98 2.96
CA VAL A 267 -0.80 -1.54 2.36
C VAL A 267 -1.64 -2.25 3.42
N ILE A 268 -0.98 -3.10 4.22
CA ILE A 268 -1.57 -3.76 5.37
C ILE A 268 -0.54 -3.71 6.51
N ASN A 269 -0.96 -3.20 7.67
CA ASN A 269 -0.17 -3.22 8.89
C ASN A 269 -0.93 -4.00 9.97
N GLY A 270 -1.12 -5.28 9.74
CA GLY A 270 -1.84 -6.14 10.65
C GLY A 270 -1.40 -7.59 10.52
N SER A 271 -1.50 -8.31 11.62
CA SER A 271 -1.31 -9.76 11.67
C SER A 271 -2.59 -10.41 12.15
N VAL A 272 -2.97 -11.51 11.54
CA VAL A 272 -4.12 -12.32 11.96
C VAL A 272 -3.59 -13.69 12.34
N PHE A 273 -4.01 -14.16 13.49
CA PHE A 273 -3.63 -15.47 14.02
C PHE A 273 -4.88 -16.34 14.11
N TYR A 274 -4.90 -17.39 13.33
CA TYR A 274 -5.97 -18.36 13.34
C TYR A 274 -5.57 -19.60 14.13
N LEU A 275 -6.51 -20.16 14.85
CA LEU A 275 -6.43 -21.51 15.43
C LEU A 275 -7.39 -22.35 14.62
N ASP A 276 -6.85 -23.09 13.67
CA ASP A 276 -7.62 -24.01 12.86
C ASP A 276 -8.09 -25.21 13.71
N ASP A 277 -9.18 -25.84 13.28
CA ASP A 277 -9.77 -26.98 13.94
C ASP A 277 -10.12 -26.74 15.43
N PHE A 278 -10.41 -25.49 15.75
CA PHE A 278 -10.74 -25.13 17.14
C PHE A 278 -12.10 -25.76 17.57
N PRO A 279 -12.25 -26.26 18.81
CA PRO A 279 -11.35 -26.11 19.96
C PRO A 279 -10.30 -27.20 20.11
N SER A 280 -10.31 -28.22 19.28
CA SER A 280 -9.41 -29.35 19.39
C SER A 280 -8.66 -29.58 18.07
N PRO A 281 -7.44 -29.07 17.95
CA PRO A 281 -6.62 -29.31 16.77
C PRO A 281 -6.03 -30.73 16.72
N VAL A 282 -6.50 -31.66 17.53
CA VAL A 282 -5.99 -33.02 17.56
C VAL A 282 -6.97 -33.97 16.91
N PRO A 283 -6.76 -34.30 15.67
CA PRO A 283 -7.32 -35.53 15.13
C PRO A 283 -6.82 -36.72 15.97
N GLY A 284 -7.66 -37.70 16.18
CA GLY A 284 -7.39 -38.86 16.98
C GLY A 284 -6.06 -39.53 16.69
N GLY A 285 -5.05 -39.14 17.41
CA GLY A 285 -3.73 -39.79 17.46
C GLY A 285 -3.59 -40.52 18.78
N ASP A 286 -2.62 -41.39 18.86
CA ASP A 286 -2.34 -42.14 20.10
C ASP A 286 -1.67 -41.30 21.20
N GLY A 287 -1.28 -40.04 20.88
CA GLY A 287 -0.59 -39.13 21.79
C GLY A 287 0.77 -39.60 22.27
N THR A 288 1.43 -40.48 21.50
CA THR A 288 2.74 -41.08 21.87
C THR A 288 3.77 -40.04 22.24
N TYR A 289 3.92 -38.97 21.45
CA TYR A 289 4.87 -37.90 21.71
C TYR A 289 4.51 -37.07 22.94
N ILE A 290 3.22 -36.79 23.15
CA ILE A 290 2.76 -36.06 24.33
C ILE A 290 3.03 -36.88 25.61
N ARG A 291 2.75 -38.19 25.58
CA ARG A 291 3.04 -39.08 26.71
C ARG A 291 4.53 -39.16 26.97
N ARG A 292 5.36 -39.26 25.90
CA ARG A 292 6.82 -39.32 26.03
C ARG A 292 7.41 -38.05 26.65
N ASP A 293 6.99 -36.89 26.15
CA ASP A 293 7.66 -35.61 26.45
C ASP A 293 7.04 -34.92 27.69
N TYR A 294 5.75 -35.11 27.94
CA TYR A 294 5.02 -34.45 29.02
C TYR A 294 4.44 -35.43 30.08
N SER A 295 4.49 -36.73 29.83
CA SER A 295 3.86 -37.73 30.71
C SER A 295 2.38 -37.47 30.97
N MET A 296 1.65 -36.96 30.02
CA MET A 296 0.26 -36.56 30.11
C MET A 296 -0.62 -37.27 29.06
N SER A 297 -1.91 -37.29 29.29
CA SER A 297 -2.88 -37.59 28.25
C SER A 297 -2.99 -36.43 27.26
N ILE A 298 -3.55 -36.67 26.07
CA ILE A 298 -3.79 -35.62 25.07
C ILE A 298 -4.68 -34.51 25.69
N SER A 299 -5.78 -34.87 26.32
CA SER A 299 -6.70 -33.92 26.94
C SER A 299 -6.02 -33.07 28.04
N ASP A 300 -5.21 -33.72 28.89
CA ASP A 300 -4.46 -33.00 29.92
C ASP A 300 -3.43 -32.03 29.33
N PHE A 301 -2.75 -32.43 28.27
CA PHE A 301 -1.79 -31.56 27.57
C PHE A 301 -2.48 -30.31 27.03
N TYR A 302 -3.61 -30.47 26.33
CA TYR A 302 -4.32 -29.34 25.77
C TYR A 302 -4.85 -28.39 26.83
N SER A 303 -5.44 -28.92 27.91
CA SER A 303 -5.99 -28.09 28.97
C SER A 303 -4.97 -27.49 29.93
N LYS A 304 -3.86 -28.17 30.18
CA LYS A 304 -2.87 -27.76 31.20
C LYS A 304 -1.60 -27.12 30.64
N VAL A 305 -1.29 -27.35 29.37
CA VAL A 305 -0.07 -26.82 28.73
C VAL A 305 -0.43 -25.93 27.54
N TRP A 306 -1.03 -26.48 26.48
CA TRP A 306 -1.22 -25.79 25.22
C TRP A 306 -2.11 -24.55 25.36
N TRP A 307 -3.30 -24.67 25.95
CA TRP A 307 -4.20 -23.56 26.12
C TRP A 307 -3.66 -22.46 27.04
N PRO A 308 -3.10 -22.77 28.23
CA PRO A 308 -2.45 -21.76 29.05
C PRO A 308 -1.32 -21.03 28.35
N ASP A 309 -0.49 -21.73 27.55
CA ASP A 309 0.59 -21.12 26.79
C ASP A 309 0.06 -20.14 25.74
N LEU A 310 -1.00 -20.49 25.00
CA LEU A 310 -1.65 -19.58 24.06
C LEU A 310 -2.18 -18.33 24.74
N VAL A 311 -2.85 -18.48 25.88
CA VAL A 311 -3.36 -17.36 26.67
C VAL A 311 -2.22 -16.47 27.15
N GLN A 312 -1.13 -17.07 27.62
CA GLN A 312 0.06 -16.34 28.05
C GLN A 312 0.71 -15.58 26.89
N LEU A 313 0.82 -16.20 25.72
CA LEU A 313 1.33 -15.55 24.51
C LEU A 313 0.43 -14.38 24.09
N ALA A 314 -0.89 -14.58 24.10
CA ALA A 314 -1.85 -13.53 23.80
C ALA A 314 -1.67 -12.32 24.73
N GLN A 315 -1.56 -12.56 26.05
CA GLN A 315 -1.34 -11.50 27.03
C GLN A 315 0.02 -10.83 26.89
N LYS A 316 1.08 -11.62 26.70
CA LYS A 316 2.45 -11.12 26.61
C LYS A 316 2.68 -10.21 25.38
N TYR A 317 2.09 -10.57 24.26
CA TYR A 317 2.32 -9.88 22.98
C TYR A 317 1.14 -9.02 22.53
N GLY A 318 0.04 -8.97 23.30
CA GLY A 318 -1.15 -8.21 22.94
C GLY A 318 -1.84 -8.73 21.67
N VAL A 319 -1.64 -10.00 21.32
CA VAL A 319 -2.26 -10.61 20.14
C VAL A 319 -3.63 -11.20 20.47
N ARG A 320 -4.47 -11.32 19.46
CA ARG A 320 -5.77 -11.99 19.53
C ARG A 320 -5.79 -13.15 18.57
N PHE A 321 -6.18 -14.31 19.07
CA PHE A 321 -6.42 -15.47 18.23
C PHE A 321 -7.90 -15.51 17.79
N THR A 322 -8.12 -15.96 16.56
CA THR A 322 -9.45 -16.28 16.03
C THR A 322 -9.54 -17.79 15.92
N GLY A 323 -10.41 -18.41 16.70
CA GLY A 323 -10.70 -19.84 16.57
C GLY A 323 -11.58 -20.08 15.34
N VAL A 324 -11.11 -20.91 14.43
CA VAL A 324 -11.91 -21.41 13.31
C VAL A 324 -12.53 -22.72 13.76
N MET A 325 -13.79 -22.65 14.14
CA MET A 325 -14.51 -23.79 14.70
C MET A 325 -14.76 -24.82 13.60
N ILE A 326 -14.41 -26.07 13.90
CA ILE A 326 -14.80 -27.22 13.10
C ILE A 326 -15.79 -28.07 13.91
N GLU A 327 -16.86 -28.45 13.28
CA GLU A 327 -17.92 -29.26 13.91
C GLU A 327 -17.68 -30.74 13.64
N ASN A 328 -17.37 -31.10 12.41
CA ASN A 328 -16.93 -32.43 12.06
C ASN A 328 -16.04 -32.38 10.79
N TYR A 329 -15.34 -33.47 10.52
CA TYR A 329 -14.46 -33.61 9.33
C TYR A 329 -15.16 -34.34 8.17
N GLU A 330 -16.42 -34.72 8.35
CA GLU A 330 -17.25 -35.36 7.34
C GLU A 330 -18.18 -34.33 6.70
N ASP A 331 -18.52 -34.48 5.43
CA ASP A 331 -19.40 -33.55 4.70
C ASP A 331 -20.87 -33.62 5.16
N ASP A 332 -21.15 -34.31 6.26
CA ASP A 332 -22.48 -34.41 6.81
C ASP A 332 -22.84 -33.16 7.62
N THR A 333 -23.85 -32.45 7.16
CA THR A 333 -24.48 -31.38 7.95
C THR A 333 -25.29 -32.01 9.10
N VAL A 334 -24.90 -31.73 10.34
CA VAL A 334 -25.69 -32.11 11.53
C VAL A 334 -26.63 -30.96 11.86
N ASP A 335 -27.93 -31.30 12.00
CA ASP A 335 -28.96 -30.30 12.32
C ASP A 335 -28.83 -29.72 13.75
N GLU A 336 -28.10 -30.39 14.64
CA GLU A 336 -27.77 -29.88 15.97
C GLU A 336 -26.31 -30.09 16.32
N PRO A 337 -25.61 -29.04 16.87
CA PRO A 337 -24.22 -29.17 17.29
C PRO A 337 -24.07 -30.22 18.40
N THR A 338 -23.22 -31.21 18.13
CA THR A 338 -22.87 -32.21 19.14
C THR A 338 -22.04 -31.54 20.24
N ARG A 339 -22.60 -31.36 21.42
CA ARG A 339 -21.82 -30.99 22.60
C ARG A 339 -20.98 -32.19 23.01
N GLN A 340 -19.71 -32.14 22.73
CA GLN A 340 -18.72 -33.04 23.33
C GLN A 340 -18.23 -32.50 24.67
#